data_6175a20846f2712cdeb246639710a3ed
#
_entry.id   6175a20846f2712cdeb246639710a3ed
#
_cell.length_a   1.000
_cell.length_b   1.000
_cell.length_c   1.000
_cell.angle_alpha   90.00
_cell.angle_beta   90.00
_cell.angle_gamma   90.00
#
_symmetry.space_group_name_H-M   'P 1'
#
loop_
_entity.id
_entity.type
_entity.pdbx_description
1 polymer ?
#
loop_
_entity_poly.entity_id
_entity_poly.type
_entity_poly.pdbx_seq_one_letter_code
_entity_poly.pdbx_strand_id
1 'polypeptide(L)'
;MSHADKYNILYPFQHGFRKFSSCETQLIEFIDDVIQNLDDGKQADVLIMDFSKAFDKVSHNLLMHKLKHYGIRGKINNCIESFLSGRTQAVIVEGETSTYLPLDSGVPQGSTLGPSLFLYYINDIATGLDSTIRLFVDDIIAYLVIKSNSDALTLQRDLDKLAQWEQLWKMAFHPDKCNGRTISRNKTPVKFKYCLHGHVLESVDKAKYLGVTISEDLKWESHINNICGKLKPIRLLASCVAT
;
A
#
# COMPACT_ATOMS: atom_id res chain seq x y z
N MET A 1 -1.40 -18.25 -9.22
CA MET A 1 -2.60 -17.37 -9.35
C MET A 1 -3.87 -18.13 -9.74
N SER A 2 -3.83 -19.17 -10.59
CA SER A 2 -5.06 -19.87 -11.03
C SER A 2 -6.00 -20.36 -9.91
N HIS A 3 -5.48 -20.78 -8.74
CA HIS A 3 -6.32 -21.17 -7.60
C HIS A 3 -7.02 -19.94 -7.00
N ALA A 4 -6.30 -18.85 -6.78
CA ALA A 4 -6.86 -17.60 -6.25
C ALA A 4 -7.93 -17.01 -7.17
N ASP A 5 -7.67 -17.02 -8.48
CA ASP A 5 -8.59 -16.49 -9.48
C ASP A 5 -9.85 -17.36 -9.61
N LYS A 6 -9.66 -18.69 -9.60
CA LYS A 6 -10.77 -19.67 -9.69
C LYS A 6 -11.77 -19.54 -8.54
N TYR A 7 -11.30 -19.22 -7.35
CA TYR A 7 -12.13 -19.17 -6.15
C TYR A 7 -12.36 -17.73 -5.65
N ASN A 8 -11.99 -16.70 -6.44
CA ASN A 8 -12.12 -15.28 -6.09
C ASN A 8 -11.60 -14.98 -4.67
N ILE A 9 -10.42 -15.52 -4.34
CA ILE A 9 -9.86 -15.43 -2.98
C ILE A 9 -9.31 -14.04 -2.71
N LEU A 10 -8.60 -13.45 -3.69
CA LEU A 10 -7.91 -12.19 -3.48
C LEU A 10 -8.87 -11.01 -3.50
N TYR A 11 -8.59 -10.05 -2.62
CA TYR A 11 -9.36 -8.82 -2.49
C TYR A 11 -9.51 -8.11 -3.85
N PRO A 12 -10.73 -7.75 -4.28
CA PRO A 12 -10.98 -7.23 -5.62
C PRO A 12 -10.20 -5.95 -5.95
N PHE A 13 -10.01 -5.06 -4.97
CA PHE A 13 -9.29 -3.80 -5.13
C PHE A 13 -7.79 -3.90 -4.85
N GLN A 14 -7.20 -5.10 -4.84
CA GLN A 14 -5.76 -5.30 -4.91
C GLN A 14 -5.33 -5.36 -6.37
N HIS A 15 -4.57 -4.37 -6.84
CA HIS A 15 -4.07 -4.30 -8.23
C HIS A 15 -2.63 -4.79 -8.36
N GLY A 16 -1.85 -4.84 -7.28
CA GLY A 16 -0.47 -5.31 -7.32
C GLY A 16 -0.38 -6.80 -7.64
N PHE A 17 0.51 -7.17 -8.55
CA PHE A 17 0.75 -8.55 -8.99
C PHE A 17 -0.51 -9.31 -9.44
N ARG A 18 -1.53 -8.58 -9.89
CA ARG A 18 -2.76 -9.13 -10.46
C ARG A 18 -2.74 -9.06 -11.96
N LYS A 19 -3.35 -10.07 -12.60
CA LYS A 19 -3.54 -10.10 -14.05
C LYS A 19 -4.48 -8.99 -14.47
N PHE A 20 -4.14 -8.29 -15.55
CA PHE A 20 -4.90 -7.16 -16.10
C PHE A 20 -5.01 -5.93 -15.17
N SER A 21 -4.15 -5.84 -14.18
CA SER A 21 -4.08 -4.70 -13.25
C SER A 21 -2.69 -4.06 -13.28
N SER A 22 -2.63 -2.76 -13.05
CA SER A 22 -1.39 -1.97 -13.05
C SER A 22 -1.51 -0.77 -12.10
N CYS A 23 -0.42 -0.01 -11.91
CA CYS A 23 -0.46 1.26 -11.19
C CYS A 23 -1.47 2.23 -11.81
N GLU A 24 -1.52 2.26 -13.15
CA GLU A 24 -2.40 3.15 -13.90
C GLU A 24 -3.88 2.78 -13.67
N THR A 25 -4.24 1.49 -13.72
CA THR A 25 -5.63 1.07 -13.47
C THR A 25 -6.06 1.41 -12.05
N GLN A 26 -5.18 1.21 -11.06
CA GLN A 26 -5.44 1.59 -9.67
C GLN A 26 -5.66 3.09 -9.51
N LEU A 27 -4.79 3.91 -10.14
CA LEU A 27 -4.89 5.36 -10.10
C LEU A 27 -6.16 5.88 -10.79
N ILE A 28 -6.50 5.32 -11.97
CA ILE A 28 -7.70 5.71 -12.71
C ILE A 28 -8.95 5.47 -11.87
N GLU A 29 -9.11 4.28 -11.30
CA GLU A 29 -10.26 3.96 -10.47
C GLU A 29 -10.35 4.82 -9.21
N PHE A 30 -9.22 5.06 -8.53
CA PHE A 30 -9.19 5.94 -7.35
C PHE A 30 -9.55 7.38 -7.71
N ILE A 31 -8.96 7.92 -8.77
CA ILE A 31 -9.20 9.30 -9.20
C ILE A 31 -10.65 9.48 -9.69
N ASP A 32 -11.18 8.51 -10.41
CA ASP A 32 -12.57 8.53 -10.87
C ASP A 32 -13.56 8.57 -9.69
N ASP A 33 -13.39 7.69 -8.70
CA ASP A 33 -14.20 7.69 -7.48
C ASP A 33 -14.16 9.05 -6.75
N VAL A 34 -12.98 9.67 -6.66
CA VAL A 34 -12.83 10.95 -5.96
C VAL A 34 -13.41 12.10 -6.77
N ILE A 35 -13.20 12.14 -8.10
CA ILE A 35 -13.74 13.18 -8.98
C ILE A 35 -15.27 13.14 -8.98
N GLN A 36 -15.90 11.97 -9.08
CA GLN A 36 -17.36 11.86 -9.02
C GLN A 36 -17.92 12.46 -7.72
N ASN A 37 -17.25 12.20 -6.59
CA ASN A 37 -17.66 12.82 -5.32
C ASN A 37 -17.46 14.33 -5.28
N LEU A 38 -16.38 14.85 -5.88
CA LEU A 38 -16.12 16.29 -5.97
C LEU A 38 -17.13 17.01 -6.88
N ASP A 39 -17.53 16.38 -7.98
CA ASP A 39 -18.52 16.96 -8.93
C ASP A 39 -19.91 17.03 -8.28
N ASP A 40 -20.20 16.12 -7.37
CA ASP A 40 -21.39 16.15 -6.51
C ASP A 40 -21.27 17.20 -5.36
N GLY A 41 -20.20 17.98 -5.30
CA GLY A 41 -19.95 18.95 -4.22
C GLY A 41 -19.61 18.32 -2.87
N LYS A 42 -19.22 17.05 -2.85
CA LYS A 42 -18.83 16.31 -1.63
C LYS A 42 -17.35 16.51 -1.31
N GLN A 43 -16.99 16.21 -0.08
CA GLN A 43 -15.62 16.10 0.41
C GLN A 43 -15.25 14.63 0.50
N ALA A 44 -14.01 14.27 0.15
CA ALA A 44 -13.41 12.98 0.42
C ALA A 44 -12.16 13.15 1.28
N ASP A 45 -12.09 12.44 2.41
CA ASP A 45 -10.84 12.33 3.16
C ASP A 45 -10.13 11.04 2.75
N VAL A 46 -8.84 11.17 2.51
CA VAL A 46 -7.98 10.13 1.94
C VAL A 46 -6.80 9.92 2.87
N LEU A 47 -6.56 8.68 3.25
CA LEU A 47 -5.40 8.25 4.02
C LEU A 47 -4.50 7.40 3.14
N ILE A 48 -3.24 7.79 3.01
CA ILE A 48 -2.21 7.02 2.30
C ILE A 48 -1.32 6.39 3.35
N MET A 49 -1.14 5.08 3.28
CA MET A 49 -0.39 4.30 4.26
C MET A 49 0.61 3.39 3.56
N ASP A 50 1.78 3.22 4.18
CA ASP A 50 2.89 2.40 3.70
C ASP A 50 3.38 1.51 4.84
N PHE A 51 3.66 0.24 4.54
CA PHE A 51 4.25 -0.66 5.52
C PHE A 51 5.76 -0.45 5.66
N SER A 52 6.24 -0.61 6.86
CA SER A 52 7.68 -0.68 7.14
C SER A 52 8.21 -2.07 6.82
N LYS A 53 9.04 -2.22 5.78
CA LYS A 53 9.64 -3.51 5.38
C LYS A 53 8.59 -4.61 5.15
N ALA A 54 7.58 -4.32 4.34
CA ALA A 54 6.41 -5.18 4.12
C ALA A 54 6.76 -6.65 3.88
N PHE A 55 7.60 -6.92 2.88
CA PHE A 55 8.00 -8.29 2.51
C PHE A 55 8.82 -8.99 3.60
N ASP A 56 9.65 -8.27 4.33
CA ASP A 56 10.56 -8.83 5.33
C ASP A 56 9.84 -9.19 6.64
N LYS A 57 8.69 -8.55 6.91
CA LYS A 57 7.91 -8.74 8.15
C LYS A 57 6.86 -9.86 8.08
N VAL A 58 6.66 -10.48 6.93
CA VAL A 58 5.69 -11.57 6.79
C VAL A 58 6.05 -12.72 7.73
N SER A 59 5.23 -12.96 8.75
CA SER A 59 5.42 -14.08 9.67
C SER A 59 5.11 -15.41 8.97
N HIS A 60 6.09 -16.31 8.92
CA HIS A 60 5.94 -17.61 8.25
C HIS A 60 4.77 -18.41 8.84
N ASN A 61 4.68 -18.49 10.17
CA ASN A 61 3.63 -19.26 10.86
C ASN A 61 2.23 -18.71 10.55
N LEU A 62 2.05 -17.37 10.59
CA LEU A 62 0.78 -16.72 10.31
C LEU A 62 0.41 -16.85 8.82
N LEU A 63 1.41 -16.76 7.93
CA LEU A 63 1.21 -16.99 6.49
C LEU A 63 0.72 -18.41 6.23
N MET A 64 1.38 -19.42 6.83
CA MET A 64 0.98 -20.84 6.67
C MET A 64 -0.45 -21.06 7.19
N HIS A 65 -0.86 -20.37 8.26
CA HIS A 65 -2.23 -20.40 8.76
C HIS A 65 -3.23 -19.84 7.73
N LYS A 66 -2.95 -18.64 7.17
CA LYS A 66 -3.79 -18.02 6.13
C LYS A 66 -3.88 -18.87 4.87
N LEU A 67 -2.77 -19.43 4.40
CA LEU A 67 -2.75 -20.30 3.22
C LEU A 67 -3.67 -21.52 3.38
N LYS A 68 -3.65 -22.16 4.58
CA LYS A 68 -4.56 -23.26 4.91
C LYS A 68 -6.03 -22.82 4.92
N HIS A 69 -6.32 -21.62 5.42
CA HIS A 69 -7.65 -21.01 5.40
C HIS A 69 -8.14 -20.79 3.97
N TYR A 70 -7.28 -20.30 3.09
CA TYR A 70 -7.58 -20.08 1.67
C TYR A 70 -7.56 -21.37 0.82
N GLY A 71 -7.48 -22.55 1.45
CA GLY A 71 -7.56 -23.85 0.78
C GLY A 71 -6.25 -24.34 0.19
N ILE A 72 -5.12 -23.66 0.43
CA ILE A 72 -3.79 -24.12 0.03
C ILE A 72 -3.28 -25.08 1.10
N ARG A 73 -3.40 -26.39 0.83
CA ARG A 73 -3.16 -27.48 1.80
C ARG A 73 -2.28 -28.59 1.22
N GLY A 74 -1.91 -29.57 2.06
CA GLY A 74 -1.20 -30.78 1.67
C GLY A 74 0.17 -30.48 1.07
N LYS A 75 0.53 -31.17 -0.02
CA LYS A 75 1.86 -31.09 -0.64
C LYS A 75 2.30 -29.68 -1.02
N ILE A 76 1.36 -28.85 -1.50
CA ILE A 76 1.67 -27.46 -1.89
C ILE A 76 2.01 -26.64 -0.65
N ASN A 77 1.21 -26.76 0.42
CA ASN A 77 1.48 -26.07 1.67
C ASN A 77 2.84 -26.46 2.26
N ASN A 78 3.16 -27.76 2.30
CA ASN A 78 4.46 -28.27 2.78
C ASN A 78 5.63 -27.77 1.91
N CYS A 79 5.44 -27.67 0.59
CA CYS A 79 6.45 -27.12 -0.30
C CYS A 79 6.71 -25.63 -0.01
N ILE A 80 5.67 -24.84 0.24
CA ILE A 80 5.81 -23.41 0.62
C ILE A 80 6.50 -23.30 1.98
N GLU A 81 6.13 -24.14 2.95
CA GLU A 81 6.77 -24.17 4.27
C GLU A 81 8.27 -24.47 4.15
N SER A 82 8.64 -25.49 3.37
CA SER A 82 10.05 -25.82 3.08
C SER A 82 10.78 -24.69 2.35
N PHE A 83 10.12 -23.99 1.44
CA PHE A 83 10.68 -22.84 0.73
C PHE A 83 11.00 -21.66 1.65
N LEU A 84 10.23 -21.47 2.72
CA LEU A 84 10.39 -20.38 3.68
C LEU A 84 11.33 -20.75 4.85
N SER A 85 11.41 -22.04 5.21
CA SER A 85 12.15 -22.52 6.38
C SER A 85 13.65 -22.67 6.13
N GLY A 86 14.44 -22.59 7.22
CA GLY A 86 15.88 -22.88 7.19
C GLY A 86 16.71 -21.89 6.36
N ARG A 87 16.16 -20.72 6.06
CA ARG A 87 16.86 -19.70 5.27
C ARG A 87 17.80 -18.90 6.15
N THR A 88 18.89 -18.45 5.54
CA THR A 88 19.86 -17.53 6.15
C THR A 88 20.15 -16.38 5.21
N GLN A 89 20.64 -15.29 5.75
CA GLN A 89 21.10 -14.13 4.98
C GLN A 89 22.49 -13.69 5.43
N ALA A 90 23.26 -13.16 4.50
CA ALA A 90 24.52 -12.48 4.77
C ALA A 90 24.62 -11.24 3.88
N VAL A 91 25.42 -10.25 4.33
CA VAL A 91 25.71 -9.04 3.56
C VAL A 91 27.12 -9.17 2.98
N ILE A 92 27.27 -8.81 1.70
CA ILE A 92 28.55 -8.77 1.00
C ILE A 92 28.87 -7.31 0.71
N VAL A 93 30.03 -6.84 1.19
CA VAL A 93 30.56 -5.49 0.93
C VAL A 93 32.01 -5.63 0.48
N GLU A 94 32.34 -5.12 -0.69
CA GLU A 94 33.71 -5.14 -1.23
C GLU A 94 34.36 -6.53 -1.28
N GLY A 95 33.54 -7.58 -1.45
CA GLY A 95 34.02 -8.99 -1.49
C GLY A 95 34.06 -9.70 -0.13
N GLU A 96 33.93 -8.97 0.98
CA GLU A 96 33.84 -9.54 2.33
C GLU A 96 32.40 -9.91 2.69
N THR A 97 32.23 -11.10 3.27
CA THR A 97 30.90 -11.63 3.63
C THR A 97 30.72 -11.60 5.15
N SER A 98 29.61 -11.03 5.61
CA SER A 98 29.22 -11.07 7.03
C SER A 98 28.90 -12.49 7.48
N THR A 99 28.74 -12.67 8.81
CA THR A 99 28.17 -13.90 9.36
C THR A 99 26.76 -14.15 8.84
N TYR A 100 26.42 -15.41 8.59
CA TYR A 100 25.08 -15.81 8.19
C TYR A 100 24.12 -15.75 9.39
N LEU A 101 23.01 -15.04 9.23
CA LEU A 101 21.96 -14.94 10.24
C LEU A 101 20.70 -15.68 9.77
N PRO A 102 19.99 -16.42 10.65
CA PRO A 102 18.75 -17.08 10.30
C PRO A 102 17.66 -16.05 9.94
N LEU A 103 16.76 -16.45 9.05
CA LEU A 103 15.59 -15.67 8.66
C LEU A 103 14.32 -16.36 9.18
N ASP A 104 13.72 -15.77 10.22
CA ASP A 104 12.50 -16.29 10.87
C ASP A 104 11.22 -15.64 10.32
N SER A 105 11.35 -14.65 9.43
CA SER A 105 10.26 -13.94 8.77
C SER A 105 10.63 -13.54 7.35
N GLY A 106 9.65 -13.03 6.65
CA GLY A 106 9.78 -12.48 5.31
C GLY A 106 9.58 -13.48 4.19
N VAL A 107 9.14 -12.94 3.05
CA VAL A 107 9.04 -13.67 1.79
C VAL A 107 10.15 -13.18 0.86
N PRO A 108 10.84 -14.10 0.13
CA PRO A 108 11.99 -13.72 -0.68
C PRO A 108 11.64 -12.70 -1.77
N GLN A 109 12.22 -11.51 -1.69
CA GLN A 109 12.14 -10.52 -2.76
C GLN A 109 12.88 -11.03 -3.99
N GLY A 110 12.34 -10.78 -5.17
CA GLY A 110 12.89 -11.31 -6.45
C GLY A 110 12.52 -12.76 -6.76
N SER A 111 11.80 -13.46 -5.88
CA SER A 111 11.26 -14.78 -6.18
C SER A 111 9.89 -14.70 -6.87
N THR A 112 9.54 -15.73 -7.63
CA THR A 112 8.22 -15.84 -8.27
C THR A 112 7.08 -16.02 -7.24
N LEU A 113 7.35 -16.67 -6.12
CA LEU A 113 6.35 -16.95 -5.07
C LEU A 113 6.17 -15.79 -4.10
N GLY A 114 7.22 -15.02 -3.78
CA GLY A 114 7.20 -13.96 -2.80
C GLY A 114 6.02 -13.00 -2.94
N PRO A 115 5.81 -12.39 -4.11
CA PRO A 115 4.68 -11.50 -4.34
C PRO A 115 3.32 -12.18 -4.08
N SER A 116 3.12 -13.38 -4.59
CA SER A 116 1.87 -14.13 -4.39
C SER A 116 1.62 -14.45 -2.91
N LEU A 117 2.64 -14.86 -2.19
CA LEU A 117 2.54 -15.16 -0.75
C LEU A 117 2.23 -13.90 0.05
N PHE A 118 2.81 -12.76 -0.33
CA PHE A 118 2.49 -11.46 0.28
C PHE A 118 1.03 -11.07 0.06
N LEU A 119 0.50 -11.21 -1.16
CA LEU A 119 -0.90 -10.93 -1.44
C LEU A 119 -1.85 -11.78 -0.58
N TYR A 120 -1.57 -13.07 -0.42
CA TYR A 120 -2.35 -13.92 0.49
C TYR A 120 -2.25 -13.46 1.94
N TYR A 121 -1.10 -12.93 2.35
CA TYR A 121 -0.88 -12.49 3.72
C TYR A 121 -1.70 -11.27 4.10
N ILE A 122 -1.79 -10.27 3.20
CA ILE A 122 -2.51 -9.02 3.47
C ILE A 122 -3.98 -9.06 3.02
N ASN A 123 -4.44 -10.16 2.46
CA ASN A 123 -5.71 -10.26 1.73
C ASN A 123 -6.96 -9.84 2.52
N ASP A 124 -6.94 -10.03 3.83
CA ASP A 124 -8.06 -9.74 4.73
C ASP A 124 -8.00 -8.36 5.39
N ILE A 125 -7.01 -7.53 5.04
CA ILE A 125 -6.79 -6.21 5.66
C ILE A 125 -7.99 -5.27 5.54
N ALA A 126 -8.76 -5.38 4.46
CA ALA A 126 -9.95 -4.56 4.21
C ALA A 126 -11.24 -5.12 4.84
N THR A 127 -11.15 -6.27 5.54
CA THR A 127 -12.34 -6.93 6.07
C THR A 127 -12.98 -6.14 7.21
N GLY A 128 -14.27 -5.85 7.08
CA GLY A 128 -15.05 -5.15 8.11
C GLY A 128 -14.77 -3.66 8.22
N LEU A 129 -14.20 -3.05 7.18
CA LEU A 129 -14.03 -1.61 7.06
C LEU A 129 -15.22 -1.00 6.31
N ASP A 130 -15.60 0.21 6.73
CA ASP A 130 -16.67 1.00 6.11
C ASP A 130 -16.16 1.93 5.01
N SER A 131 -14.87 2.27 5.05
CA SER A 131 -14.17 3.06 4.04
C SER A 131 -13.79 2.22 2.83
N THR A 132 -13.61 2.85 1.68
CA THR A 132 -13.06 2.19 0.50
C THR A 132 -11.54 2.03 0.68
N ILE A 133 -11.08 0.80 0.59
CA ILE A 133 -9.65 0.45 0.64
C ILE A 133 -9.21 0.01 -0.74
N ARG A 134 -8.12 0.58 -1.23
CA ARG A 134 -7.46 0.12 -2.44
C ARG A 134 -6.02 -0.25 -2.13
N LEU A 135 -5.55 -1.35 -2.69
CA LEU A 135 -4.24 -1.93 -2.42
C LEU A 135 -3.42 -2.01 -3.70
N PHE A 136 -2.17 -1.62 -3.62
CA PHE A 136 -1.18 -1.93 -4.65
C PHE A 136 0.06 -2.51 -3.98
N VAL A 137 0.09 -3.82 -3.87
CA VAL A 137 1.06 -4.57 -3.06
C VAL A 137 0.99 -4.11 -1.61
N ASP A 138 1.96 -3.37 -1.14
CA ASP A 138 2.11 -2.81 0.20
C ASP A 138 1.63 -1.34 0.32
N ASP A 139 1.40 -0.66 -0.79
CA ASP A 139 0.78 0.67 -0.79
C ASP A 139 -0.73 0.56 -0.55
N ILE A 140 -1.22 1.28 0.45
CA ILE A 140 -2.63 1.29 0.86
C ILE A 140 -3.16 2.70 0.73
N ILE A 141 -4.33 2.82 0.13
CA ILE A 141 -5.12 4.04 0.17
C ILE A 141 -6.52 3.73 0.72
N ALA A 142 -6.89 4.45 1.77
CA ALA A 142 -8.21 4.38 2.39
C ALA A 142 -8.91 5.72 2.20
N TYR A 143 -10.18 5.74 1.80
CA TYR A 143 -10.92 6.99 1.64
C TYR A 143 -12.40 6.82 1.92
N LEU A 144 -13.01 7.92 2.36
CA LEU A 144 -14.43 8.00 2.66
C LEU A 144 -14.97 9.38 2.30
N VAL A 145 -16.22 9.43 1.85
CA VAL A 145 -16.95 10.70 1.67
C VAL A 145 -17.32 11.26 3.02
N ILE A 146 -16.90 12.50 3.29
CA ILE A 146 -17.13 13.18 4.57
C ILE A 146 -18.18 14.26 4.39
N LYS A 147 -19.33 14.07 5.00
CA LYS A 147 -20.41 15.06 5.08
C LYS A 147 -20.48 15.71 6.46
N SER A 148 -19.96 15.03 7.47
CA SER A 148 -20.03 15.43 8.87
C SER A 148 -18.86 14.85 9.67
N ASN A 149 -18.68 15.31 10.90
CA ASN A 149 -17.71 14.73 11.83
C ASN A 149 -17.96 13.24 12.13
N SER A 150 -19.21 12.76 12.02
CA SER A 150 -19.49 11.33 12.23
C SER A 150 -18.87 10.44 11.16
N ASP A 151 -18.80 10.93 9.92
CA ASP A 151 -18.15 10.21 8.82
C ASP A 151 -16.63 10.19 9.01
N ALA A 152 -16.04 11.30 9.44
CA ALA A 152 -14.63 11.37 9.79
C ALA A 152 -14.28 10.41 10.94
N LEU A 153 -15.14 10.30 11.97
CA LEU A 153 -14.99 9.31 13.04
C LEU A 153 -15.13 7.87 12.52
N THR A 154 -15.90 7.63 11.47
CA THR A 154 -15.99 6.30 10.83
C THR A 154 -14.66 5.95 10.17
N LEU A 155 -14.06 6.87 9.42
CA LEU A 155 -12.74 6.67 8.81
C LEU A 155 -11.64 6.50 9.89
N GLN A 156 -11.72 7.22 11.02
CA GLN A 156 -10.83 7.00 12.16
C GLN A 156 -11.00 5.60 12.76
N ARG A 157 -12.22 5.12 12.94
CA ARG A 157 -12.47 3.75 13.44
C ARG A 157 -11.90 2.68 12.51
N ASP A 158 -11.95 2.91 11.20
CA ASP A 158 -11.34 2.01 10.25
C ASP A 158 -9.81 2.03 10.33
N LEU A 159 -9.21 3.22 10.53
CA LEU A 159 -7.78 3.35 10.80
C LEU A 159 -7.37 2.60 12.09
N ASP A 160 -8.21 2.66 13.14
CA ASP A 160 -7.98 1.92 14.38
C ASP A 160 -8.07 0.39 14.17
N LYS A 161 -9.00 -0.08 13.31
CA LYS A 161 -9.08 -1.49 12.91
C LYS A 161 -7.85 -1.93 12.12
N LEU A 162 -7.33 -1.07 11.23
CA LEU A 162 -6.08 -1.33 10.50
C LEU A 162 -4.88 -1.45 11.45
N ALA A 163 -4.82 -0.59 12.48
CA ALA A 163 -3.80 -0.69 13.53
C ALA A 163 -3.91 -1.99 14.35
N GLN A 164 -5.13 -2.47 14.62
CA GLN A 164 -5.35 -3.76 15.28
C GLN A 164 -4.95 -4.92 14.36
N TRP A 165 -5.29 -4.86 13.08
CA TRP A 165 -4.88 -5.84 12.07
C TRP A 165 -3.35 -5.96 12.00
N GLU A 166 -2.66 -4.83 11.97
CA GLU A 166 -1.20 -4.73 11.99
C GLU A 166 -0.58 -5.49 13.18
N GLN A 167 -1.10 -5.27 14.38
CA GLN A 167 -0.63 -5.95 15.59
C GLN A 167 -0.89 -7.46 15.54
N LEU A 168 -2.08 -7.87 15.09
CA LEU A 168 -2.46 -9.28 14.98
C LEU A 168 -1.57 -10.03 14.00
N TRP A 169 -1.26 -9.41 12.86
CA TRP A 169 -0.49 -10.03 11.77
C TRP A 169 1.00 -9.67 11.81
N LYS A 170 1.48 -9.04 12.90
CA LYS A 170 2.90 -8.67 13.08
C LYS A 170 3.46 -7.85 11.91
N MET A 171 2.62 -7.06 11.29
CA MET A 171 3.03 -6.04 10.33
C MET A 171 3.31 -4.72 11.06
N ALA A 172 3.82 -3.71 10.37
CA ALA A 172 3.95 -2.38 10.92
C ALA A 172 3.83 -1.33 9.83
N PHE A 173 2.94 -0.38 9.99
CA PHE A 173 2.94 0.82 9.17
C PHE A 173 4.16 1.68 9.49
N HIS A 174 4.60 2.47 8.52
CA HIS A 174 5.66 3.45 8.71
C HIS A 174 5.03 4.81 9.05
N PRO A 175 5.03 5.26 10.32
CA PRO A 175 4.25 6.44 10.73
C PRO A 175 4.58 7.69 9.92
N ASP A 176 5.87 7.94 9.64
CA ASP A 176 6.33 9.13 8.91
C ASP A 176 5.97 9.11 7.41
N LYS A 177 5.52 7.98 6.88
CA LYS A 177 5.06 7.84 5.50
C LYS A 177 3.55 7.80 5.38
N CYS A 178 2.85 7.60 6.50
CA CYS A 178 1.41 7.66 6.55
C CYS A 178 0.96 9.11 6.64
N ASN A 179 0.06 9.51 5.77
CA ASN A 179 -0.46 10.88 5.75
C ASN A 179 -1.95 10.89 5.44
N GLY A 180 -2.59 11.97 5.88
CA GLY A 180 -4.02 12.22 5.63
C GLY A 180 -4.20 13.42 4.71
N ARG A 181 -5.29 13.40 3.96
CA ARG A 181 -5.63 14.47 3.05
C ARG A 181 -7.12 14.66 2.93
N THR A 182 -7.54 15.92 2.93
CA THR A 182 -8.90 16.33 2.55
C THR A 182 -8.90 16.80 1.11
N ILE A 183 -9.74 16.19 0.27
CA ILE A 183 -9.98 16.59 -1.12
C ILE A 183 -11.38 17.18 -1.18
N SER A 184 -11.49 18.48 -1.48
CA SER A 184 -12.78 19.19 -1.46
C SER A 184 -12.72 20.47 -2.27
N ARG A 185 -13.84 20.83 -2.91
CA ARG A 185 -14.07 22.14 -3.49
C ARG A 185 -14.86 23.09 -2.56
N ASN A 186 -15.21 22.62 -1.37
CA ASN A 186 -15.95 23.40 -0.39
C ASN A 186 -15.07 24.47 0.24
N LYS A 187 -15.59 25.68 0.44
CA LYS A 187 -14.89 26.78 1.12
C LYS A 187 -14.63 26.48 2.60
N THR A 188 -15.47 25.65 3.20
CA THR A 188 -15.42 25.27 4.62
C THR A 188 -15.50 23.75 4.76
N PRO A 189 -14.43 23.02 4.42
CA PRO A 189 -14.42 21.57 4.56
C PRO A 189 -14.45 21.18 6.03
N VAL A 190 -14.99 20.00 6.32
CA VAL A 190 -14.89 19.36 7.64
C VAL A 190 -13.41 19.04 7.88
N LYS A 191 -12.84 19.59 8.95
CA LYS A 191 -11.44 19.34 9.33
C LYS A 191 -11.39 18.32 10.45
N PHE A 192 -10.70 17.23 10.23
CA PHE A 192 -10.49 16.19 11.22
C PHE A 192 -9.00 15.78 11.27
N LYS A 193 -8.51 15.46 12.47
CA LYS A 193 -7.13 15.00 12.67
C LYS A 193 -7.14 13.49 12.88
N TYR A 194 -6.72 12.76 11.86
CA TYR A 194 -6.60 11.31 11.94
C TYR A 194 -5.37 10.92 12.74
N CYS A 195 -5.49 9.89 13.56
CA CYS A 195 -4.43 9.41 14.45
C CYS A 195 -4.14 7.94 14.21
N LEU A 196 -2.87 7.59 14.06
CA LEU A 196 -2.39 6.21 13.98
C LEU A 196 -1.38 5.99 15.12
N HIS A 197 -1.61 4.99 15.99
CA HIS A 197 -0.76 4.70 17.17
C HIS A 197 -0.53 5.92 18.08
N GLY A 198 -1.53 6.78 18.23
CA GLY A 198 -1.41 8.01 19.03
C GLY A 198 -0.68 9.16 18.33
N HIS A 199 -0.14 8.96 17.14
CA HIS A 199 0.46 10.01 16.32
C HIS A 199 -0.57 10.59 15.36
N VAL A 200 -0.70 11.92 15.34
CA VAL A 200 -1.54 12.62 14.37
C VAL A 200 -0.88 12.50 13.00
N LEU A 201 -1.61 11.95 12.03
CA LEU A 201 -1.15 11.89 10.65
C LEU A 201 -0.95 13.30 10.10
N GLU A 202 0.16 13.51 9.40
CA GLU A 202 0.43 14.78 8.75
C GLU A 202 -0.65 15.06 7.68
N SER A 203 -1.23 16.26 7.74
CA SER A 203 -2.10 16.75 6.68
C SER A 203 -1.26 17.46 5.64
N VAL A 204 -1.16 16.86 4.46
CA VAL A 204 -0.27 17.36 3.41
C VAL A 204 -1.08 17.87 2.21
N ASP A 205 -0.70 19.01 1.64
CA ASP A 205 -1.35 19.57 0.44
C ASP A 205 -1.06 18.74 -0.83
N LYS A 206 0.01 17.97 -0.81
CA LYS A 206 0.46 17.14 -1.92
C LYS A 206 1.00 15.82 -1.39
N ALA A 207 0.46 14.72 -1.85
CA ALA A 207 0.97 13.39 -1.53
C ALA A 207 1.40 12.66 -2.81
N LYS A 208 2.39 11.79 -2.67
CA LYS A 208 2.79 10.90 -3.75
C LYS A 208 2.12 9.54 -3.53
N TYR A 209 1.41 9.07 -4.54
CA TYR A 209 0.82 7.74 -4.56
C TYR A 209 1.12 7.08 -5.91
N LEU A 210 1.66 5.88 -5.90
CA LEU A 210 2.06 5.10 -7.09
C LEU A 210 2.83 5.94 -8.14
N GLY A 211 3.76 6.78 -7.68
CA GLY A 211 4.59 7.61 -8.56
C GLY A 211 3.96 8.94 -8.97
N VAL A 212 2.67 9.15 -8.75
CA VAL A 212 1.95 10.37 -9.12
C VAL A 212 1.79 11.29 -7.91
N THR A 213 2.00 12.60 -8.11
CA THR A 213 1.73 13.63 -7.09
C THR A 213 0.27 14.04 -7.21
N ILE A 214 -0.52 13.74 -6.18
CA ILE A 214 -1.92 14.11 -6.07
C ILE A 214 -2.00 15.41 -5.26
N SER A 215 -2.72 16.43 -5.71
CA SER A 215 -3.00 17.68 -5.00
C SER A 215 -4.42 17.68 -4.44
N GLU A 216 -4.73 18.53 -3.44
CA GLU A 216 -6.07 18.65 -2.83
C GLU A 216 -7.16 19.05 -3.83
N ASP A 217 -6.79 19.75 -4.90
CA ASP A 217 -7.67 20.19 -5.98
C ASP A 217 -7.65 19.27 -7.20
N LEU A 218 -6.91 18.13 -7.12
CA LEU A 218 -6.67 17.16 -8.20
C LEU A 218 -6.11 17.76 -9.49
N LYS A 219 -5.44 18.93 -9.42
CA LYS A 219 -4.75 19.49 -10.57
C LYS A 219 -3.41 18.83 -10.80
N TRP A 220 -3.11 18.55 -12.06
CA TRP A 220 -1.88 17.86 -12.46
C TRP A 220 -0.64 18.76 -12.53
N GLU A 221 -0.80 20.06 -12.34
CA GLU A 221 0.30 21.04 -12.49
C GLU A 221 1.50 20.70 -11.61
N SER A 222 1.26 20.33 -10.36
CA SER A 222 2.33 19.94 -9.42
C SER A 222 3.07 18.69 -9.87
N HIS A 223 2.36 17.71 -10.40
CA HIS A 223 2.95 16.48 -10.93
C HIS A 223 3.77 16.75 -12.19
N ILE A 224 3.22 17.51 -13.13
CA ILE A 224 3.90 17.91 -14.38
C ILE A 224 5.18 18.70 -14.06
N ASN A 225 5.12 19.67 -13.16
CA ASN A 225 6.28 20.46 -12.75
C ASN A 225 7.38 19.59 -12.12
N ASN A 226 7.01 18.59 -11.32
CA ASN A 226 7.95 17.64 -10.73
C ASN A 226 8.66 16.78 -11.80
N ILE A 227 7.91 16.31 -12.81
CA ILE A 227 8.49 15.55 -13.93
C ILE A 227 9.41 16.44 -14.76
N CYS A 228 8.96 17.63 -15.16
CA CYS A 228 9.75 18.57 -15.94
C CYS A 228 11.02 19.00 -15.20
N GLY A 229 10.95 19.19 -13.89
CA GLY A 229 12.11 19.50 -13.05
C GLY A 229 13.18 18.40 -13.06
N LYS A 230 12.78 17.15 -13.09
CA LYS A 230 13.70 16.00 -13.18
C LYS A 230 14.34 15.84 -14.55
N LEU A 231 13.70 16.30 -15.62
CA LEU A 231 14.22 16.23 -17.00
C LEU A 231 15.24 17.32 -17.33
N LYS A 232 15.20 18.46 -16.63
CA LYS A 232 16.13 19.58 -16.84
C LYS A 232 17.62 19.18 -16.71
N PRO A 233 18.05 18.42 -15.69
CA PRO A 233 19.46 17.99 -15.58
C PRO A 233 19.90 17.07 -16.71
N ILE A 234 19.01 16.23 -17.22
CA ILE A 234 19.31 15.28 -18.32
C ILE A 234 19.58 16.04 -19.63
N ARG A 235 18.86 17.11 -19.91
CA ARG A 235 19.11 17.97 -21.09
C ARG A 235 20.46 18.68 -21.03
N LEU A 236 20.89 19.13 -19.87
CA LEU A 236 22.20 19.73 -19.65
C LEU A 236 23.35 18.74 -19.91
N LEU A 237 23.20 17.49 -19.48
CA LEU A 237 24.16 16.44 -19.72
C LEU A 237 24.24 16.04 -21.21
N ALA A 238 23.11 15.98 -21.90
CA ALA A 238 23.07 15.68 -23.33
C ALA A 238 23.71 16.79 -24.18
N SER A 239 23.64 18.06 -23.78
CA SER A 239 24.31 19.18 -24.46
C SER A 239 25.80 19.23 -24.19
N CYS A 240 26.30 18.65 -23.08
CA CYS A 240 27.76 18.56 -22.81
C CYS A 240 28.45 17.38 -23.51
N VAL A 241 27.70 16.41 -24.03
CA VAL A 241 28.23 15.25 -24.75
C VAL A 241 28.27 15.51 -26.29
N ALA A 242 27.63 16.55 -26.78
CA ALA A 242 27.53 16.90 -28.20
C ALA A 242 28.53 17.97 -28.64
N THR A 243 29.53 18.33 -27.81
CA THR A 243 30.70 19.15 -28.12
C THR A 243 31.98 18.35 -27.94
#